data_1afcdc601082b464e63b26dd804e6d2e
#
_entry.id   1afcdc601082b464e63b26dd804e6d2e
#
_cell.length_a   1.000
_cell.length_b   1.000
_cell.length_c   1.000
_cell.angle_alpha   90.00
_cell.angle_beta   90.00
_cell.angle_gamma   90.00
#
_symmetry.space_group_name_H-M   'P 1'
#
loop_
_entity.id
_entity.type
_entity.pdbx_description
1 polymer ?
#
loop_
_entity_poly.entity_id
_entity_poly.type
_entity_poly.pdbx_seq_one_letter_code
_entity_poly.pdbx_strand_id
1 'polypeptide(L)'
;MADRLRQLATINGRFAPNLAQTMLASPRDEAAAAGFAEHVTAQAFEFTTEWADNNIPFVTPVLKRFAEGREQIRYLEIGAYEGRNLAFMDWLLPHRLDVTVIDPWFDEALNPEEKYHAVEPRFQRNAAKLNFKSLRTVKGFSTYELPKMLEAGQAFDLIYVDGSHTAWAVMVDLSFCAAMLKIGGVMVLDDYWHHESEIGGPGVKQAVDRFHGAFRKYFEIEAVY
;
A
#
# COMPACT_ATOMS: atom_id res chain seq x y z
N MET A 1 -20.17 0.45 13.54
CA MET A 1 -19.77 0.95 12.20
C MET A 1 -19.24 2.39 12.27
N ALA A 2 -19.95 3.33 12.90
CA ALA A 2 -19.48 4.72 13.03
C ALA A 2 -18.15 4.86 13.79
N ASP A 3 -17.91 4.07 14.84
CA ASP A 3 -16.66 4.12 15.59
C ASP A 3 -15.47 3.46 14.86
N ARG A 4 -15.73 2.55 13.92
CA ARG A 4 -14.69 1.97 13.08
C ARG A 4 -14.18 2.93 11.99
N LEU A 5 -14.97 3.91 11.62
CA LEU A 5 -14.62 4.90 10.60
C LEU A 5 -13.81 6.09 11.15
N ARG A 6 -13.62 6.19 12.47
CA ARG A 6 -12.97 7.35 13.10
C ARG A 6 -11.45 7.38 13.02
N GLN A 7 -10.80 6.39 12.42
CA GLN A 7 -9.35 6.26 12.56
C GLN A 7 -8.67 5.69 11.33
N LEU A 8 -8.87 6.32 10.23
CA LEU A 8 -8.16 5.99 9.02
C LEU A 8 -7.15 7.09 8.71
N ALA A 9 -6.02 6.68 8.18
CA ALA A 9 -4.86 7.52 7.90
C ALA A 9 -5.20 8.94 7.51
N THR A 10 -4.68 9.74 8.23
CA THR A 10 -4.87 11.13 8.51
C THR A 10 -4.82 12.03 7.30
N ILE A 11 -5.97 12.35 6.72
CA ILE A 11 -6.09 13.39 5.71
C ILE A 11 -6.88 14.58 6.28
N ASN A 12 -6.23 15.65 6.68
CA ASN A 12 -6.89 16.82 7.26
C ASN A 12 -7.37 17.80 6.18
N GLY A 13 -8.70 17.85 5.99
CA GLY A 13 -9.34 18.52 4.87
C GLY A 13 -9.36 20.03 4.92
N ARG A 14 -8.36 20.64 4.36
CA ARG A 14 -8.50 21.90 3.62
C ARG A 14 -7.82 21.72 2.27
N PHE A 15 -8.61 21.85 1.21
CA PHE A 15 -8.27 21.66 -0.19
C PHE A 15 -6.92 22.27 -0.62
N ALA A 16 -6.30 21.67 -1.62
CA ALA A 16 -5.11 22.03 -2.38
C ALA A 16 -3.97 22.84 -1.70
N PRO A 17 -4.21 24.00 -1.04
CA PRO A 17 -3.16 24.71 -0.33
C PRO A 17 -2.59 23.93 0.85
N ASN A 18 -3.40 23.11 1.51
CA ASN A 18 -2.96 22.34 2.68
C ASN A 18 -2.26 21.03 2.29
N LEU A 19 -2.63 20.40 1.18
CA LEU A 19 -1.89 19.27 0.63
C LEU A 19 -0.44 19.67 0.31
N ALA A 20 -0.26 20.81 -0.38
CA ALA A 20 1.08 21.32 -0.67
C ALA A 20 1.86 21.68 0.62
N GLN A 21 1.19 22.24 1.64
CA GLN A 21 1.82 22.53 2.93
C GLN A 21 2.15 21.25 3.70
N THR A 22 1.26 20.26 3.69
CA THR A 22 1.51 18.95 4.31
C THR A 22 2.67 18.25 3.61
N MET A 23 2.72 18.29 2.28
CA MET A 23 3.82 17.74 1.49
C MET A 23 5.17 18.38 1.84
N LEU A 24 5.22 19.72 1.96
CA LEU A 24 6.44 20.45 2.34
C LEU A 24 6.86 20.20 3.80
N ALA A 25 5.91 19.92 4.67
CA ALA A 25 6.13 19.66 6.10
C ALA A 25 6.31 18.16 6.43
N SER A 26 6.10 17.28 5.46
CA SER A 26 6.23 15.83 5.68
C SER A 26 7.67 15.46 6.03
N PRO A 27 7.90 14.75 7.14
CA PRO A 27 9.24 14.29 7.47
C PRO A 27 9.76 13.34 6.39
N ARG A 28 11.06 13.34 6.15
CA ARG A 28 11.74 12.48 5.19
C ARG A 28 12.88 11.74 5.84
N ASP A 29 13.09 10.49 5.45
CA ASP A 29 14.21 9.66 5.86
C ASP A 29 14.96 9.19 4.61
N GLU A 30 15.81 10.06 4.09
CA GLU A 30 16.61 9.76 2.87
C GLU A 30 17.57 8.60 3.11
N ALA A 31 18.03 8.38 4.34
CA ALA A 31 18.91 7.27 4.67
C ALA A 31 18.21 5.92 4.55
N ALA A 32 16.88 5.88 4.71
CA ALA A 32 16.09 4.65 4.58
C ALA A 32 16.14 4.09 3.15
N ALA A 33 16.07 4.94 2.13
CA ALA A 33 16.15 4.50 0.74
C ALA A 33 17.52 3.85 0.43
N ALA A 34 18.61 4.48 0.88
CA ALA A 34 19.95 3.93 0.70
C ALA A 34 20.13 2.60 1.46
N GLY A 35 19.69 2.53 2.72
CA GLY A 35 19.77 1.31 3.53
C GLY A 35 18.94 0.16 2.96
N PHE A 36 17.76 0.45 2.38
CA PHE A 36 16.97 -0.56 1.72
C PHE A 36 17.62 -1.06 0.42
N ALA A 37 18.21 -0.17 -0.39
CA ALA A 37 18.96 -0.56 -1.60
C ALA A 37 20.14 -1.50 -1.28
N GLU A 38 20.89 -1.22 -0.21
CA GLU A 38 21.93 -2.11 0.30
C GLU A 38 21.34 -3.46 0.73
N HIS A 39 20.22 -3.46 1.43
CA HIS A 39 19.54 -4.69 1.86
C HIS A 39 19.08 -5.53 0.67
N VAL A 40 18.49 -4.92 -0.35
CA VAL A 40 18.07 -5.61 -1.59
C VAL A 40 19.23 -6.34 -2.22
N THR A 41 20.39 -5.67 -2.32
CA THR A 41 21.62 -6.25 -2.87
C THR A 41 22.14 -7.41 -2.01
N ALA A 42 22.22 -7.20 -0.69
CA ALA A 42 22.74 -8.19 0.24
C ALA A 42 21.90 -9.48 0.29
N GLN A 43 20.57 -9.35 0.15
CA GLN A 43 19.64 -10.50 0.13
C GLN A 43 19.45 -11.10 -1.27
N ALA A 44 20.13 -10.55 -2.29
CA ALA A 44 20.01 -10.98 -3.69
C ALA A 44 18.56 -11.10 -4.17
N PHE A 45 17.71 -10.12 -3.83
CA PHE A 45 16.35 -10.06 -4.36
C PHE A 45 16.34 -9.88 -5.88
N GLU A 46 15.34 -10.45 -6.53
CA GLU A 46 15.18 -10.42 -7.99
C GLU A 46 14.07 -9.44 -8.38
N PHE A 47 14.37 -8.15 -8.47
CA PHE A 47 13.43 -7.12 -8.90
C PHE A 47 13.82 -6.57 -10.26
N THR A 48 12.82 -6.36 -11.14
CA THR A 48 13.01 -5.74 -12.45
C THR A 48 12.71 -4.25 -12.46
N THR A 49 12.10 -3.74 -11.37
CA THR A 49 11.71 -2.33 -11.22
C THR A 49 12.05 -1.82 -9.82
N GLU A 50 12.13 -0.50 -9.68
CA GLU A 50 12.41 0.22 -8.43
C GLU A 50 11.28 1.21 -8.10
N TRP A 51 10.07 0.97 -8.61
CA TRP A 51 8.95 1.94 -8.50
C TRP A 51 8.64 2.33 -7.05
N ALA A 52 8.65 1.39 -6.12
CA ALA A 52 8.37 1.64 -4.71
C ALA A 52 9.43 2.49 -4.00
N ASP A 53 10.65 2.61 -4.53
CA ASP A 53 11.77 3.23 -3.81
C ASP A 53 11.59 4.74 -3.63
N ASN A 54 10.90 5.40 -4.56
CA ASN A 54 10.63 6.84 -4.49
C ASN A 54 9.80 7.21 -3.26
N ASN A 55 9.02 6.28 -2.73
CA ASN A 55 8.11 6.50 -1.61
C ASN A 55 8.78 6.27 -0.26
N ILE A 56 9.87 5.50 -0.22
CA ILE A 56 10.57 5.09 1.01
C ILE A 56 10.93 6.26 1.92
N PRO A 57 11.54 7.36 1.45
CA PRO A 57 11.90 8.46 2.32
C PRO A 57 10.71 9.09 3.06
N PHE A 58 9.54 9.05 2.46
CA PHE A 58 8.33 9.70 2.96
C PHE A 58 7.50 8.78 3.86
N VAL A 59 7.36 7.52 3.46
CA VAL A 59 6.53 6.57 4.21
C VAL A 59 7.24 6.04 5.45
N THR A 60 8.57 5.97 5.44
CA THR A 60 9.38 5.46 6.55
C THR A 60 9.11 6.15 7.89
N PRO A 61 9.11 7.50 8.03
CA PRO A 61 8.84 8.15 9.30
C PRO A 61 7.43 7.88 9.83
N VAL A 62 6.45 7.77 8.94
CA VAL A 62 5.05 7.44 9.29
C VAL A 62 4.97 6.03 9.84
N LEU A 63 5.56 5.06 9.13
CA LEU A 63 5.54 3.65 9.52
C LEU A 63 6.34 3.39 10.80
N LYS A 64 7.50 4.02 10.98
CA LYS A 64 8.28 3.93 12.23
C LYS A 64 7.44 4.41 13.43
N ARG A 65 6.83 5.60 13.33
CA ARG A 65 5.96 6.14 14.39
C ARG A 65 4.75 5.25 14.63
N PHE A 66 4.09 4.79 13.57
CA PHE A 66 2.96 3.86 13.68
C PHE A 66 3.33 2.57 14.40
N ALA A 67 4.52 2.03 14.15
CA ALA A 67 4.99 0.77 14.71
C ALA A 67 5.51 0.88 16.16
N GLU A 68 5.61 2.09 16.74
CA GLU A 68 6.05 2.27 18.11
C GLU A 68 5.11 1.53 19.08
N GLY A 69 5.71 0.68 19.94
CA GLY A 69 4.96 -0.12 20.90
C GLY A 69 4.10 -1.25 20.34
N ARG A 70 4.15 -1.52 19.02
CA ARG A 70 3.41 -2.59 18.37
C ARG A 70 4.33 -3.77 18.07
N GLU A 71 4.14 -4.88 18.76
CA GLU A 71 4.90 -6.13 18.51
C GLU A 71 4.35 -6.96 17.35
N GLN A 72 3.07 -6.74 17.02
CA GLN A 72 2.39 -7.43 15.93
C GLN A 72 1.48 -6.47 15.18
N ILE A 73 1.57 -6.51 13.86
CA ILE A 73 0.83 -5.66 12.94
C ILE A 73 0.20 -6.56 11.87
N ARG A 74 -1.11 -6.58 11.78
CA ARG A 74 -1.81 -7.23 10.68
C ARG A 74 -1.78 -6.30 9.48
N TYR A 75 -1.10 -6.71 8.44
CA TYR A 75 -0.82 -5.93 7.25
C TYR A 75 -1.54 -6.50 6.03
N LEU A 76 -2.20 -5.64 5.27
CA LEU A 76 -2.77 -5.95 3.97
C LEU A 76 -2.05 -5.13 2.90
N GLU A 77 -1.60 -5.78 1.83
CA GLU A 77 -1.09 -5.15 0.63
C GLU A 77 -1.95 -5.51 -0.58
N ILE A 78 -2.32 -4.51 -1.36
CA ILE A 78 -3.04 -4.65 -2.62
C ILE A 78 -2.11 -4.21 -3.74
N GLY A 79 -1.77 -5.15 -4.63
CA GLY A 79 -0.74 -4.96 -5.64
C GLY A 79 0.66 -5.26 -5.08
N ALA A 80 1.17 -6.44 -5.32
CA ALA A 80 2.48 -6.84 -4.83
C ALA A 80 3.53 -6.89 -5.93
N TYR A 81 3.10 -7.09 -7.18
CA TYR A 81 4.00 -7.25 -8.31
C TYR A 81 5.08 -8.31 -8.00
N GLU A 82 6.35 -7.95 -7.94
CA GLU A 82 7.48 -8.82 -7.59
C GLU A 82 7.79 -8.85 -6.08
N GLY A 83 7.01 -8.15 -5.24
CA GLY A 83 7.16 -8.10 -3.79
C GLY A 83 8.21 -7.10 -3.28
N ARG A 84 8.56 -6.05 -4.06
CA ARG A 84 9.56 -5.08 -3.64
C ARG A 84 9.11 -4.27 -2.42
N ASN A 85 7.85 -3.82 -2.39
CA ASN A 85 7.31 -3.13 -1.23
C ASN A 85 7.20 -4.08 -0.01
N LEU A 86 6.85 -5.35 -0.21
CA LEU A 86 6.90 -6.35 0.87
C LEU A 86 8.31 -6.51 1.45
N ALA A 87 9.35 -6.52 0.59
CA ALA A 87 10.74 -6.59 1.06
C ALA A 87 11.13 -5.33 1.86
N PHE A 88 10.67 -4.15 1.45
CA PHE A 88 10.84 -2.93 2.22
C PHE A 88 10.14 -3.01 3.58
N MET A 89 8.91 -3.50 3.62
CA MET A 89 8.14 -3.65 4.85
C MET A 89 8.79 -4.64 5.83
N ASP A 90 9.33 -5.77 5.35
CA ASP A 90 10.08 -6.73 6.16
C ASP A 90 11.37 -6.13 6.72
N TRP A 91 12.12 -5.40 5.89
CA TRP A 91 13.33 -4.69 6.31
C TRP A 91 13.06 -3.62 7.37
N LEU A 92 11.98 -2.84 7.19
CA LEU A 92 11.64 -1.76 8.10
C LEU A 92 11.06 -2.25 9.43
N LEU A 93 10.24 -3.31 9.38
CA LEU A 93 9.45 -3.83 10.51
C LEU A 93 9.68 -5.35 10.69
N PRO A 94 10.95 -5.76 10.91
CA PRO A 94 11.30 -7.18 10.90
C PRO A 94 10.55 -7.97 11.97
N HIS A 95 10.03 -9.14 11.60
CA HIS A 95 9.32 -10.10 12.46
C HIS A 95 8.03 -9.55 13.11
N ARG A 96 7.49 -8.41 12.68
CA ARG A 96 6.28 -7.82 13.27
C ARG A 96 5.02 -8.05 12.44
N LEU A 97 5.16 -8.34 11.15
CA LEU A 97 4.04 -8.34 10.21
C LEU A 97 3.41 -9.72 10.06
N ASP A 98 2.07 -9.74 10.21
CA ASP A 98 1.17 -10.81 9.78
C ASP A 98 0.52 -10.34 8.47
N VAL A 99 1.03 -10.84 7.34
CA VAL A 99 0.80 -10.27 6.02
C VAL A 99 -0.29 -11.02 5.27
N THR A 100 -1.20 -10.28 4.68
CA THR A 100 -2.05 -10.74 3.58
C THR A 100 -1.75 -9.87 2.37
N VAL A 101 -1.51 -10.49 1.22
CA VAL A 101 -1.26 -9.79 -0.05
C VAL A 101 -2.25 -10.25 -1.11
N ILE A 102 -2.79 -9.31 -1.87
CA ILE A 102 -3.69 -9.55 -3.00
C ILE A 102 -3.02 -9.03 -4.26
N ASP A 103 -2.87 -9.90 -5.24
CA ASP A 103 -2.39 -9.53 -6.58
C ASP A 103 -2.99 -10.50 -7.62
N PRO A 104 -3.41 -10.05 -8.79
CA PRO A 104 -3.89 -10.95 -9.84
C PRO A 104 -2.77 -11.77 -10.46
N TRP A 105 -1.51 -11.32 -10.42
CA TRP A 105 -0.38 -11.91 -11.13
C TRP A 105 -0.83 -12.45 -12.50
N PHE A 106 -1.09 -11.52 -13.40
CA PHE A 106 -1.67 -11.82 -14.70
C PHE A 106 -0.89 -12.91 -15.45
N ASP A 107 -1.62 -13.78 -16.11
CA ASP A 107 -1.07 -14.71 -17.06
C ASP A 107 -0.39 -13.91 -18.21
N GLU A 108 0.82 -14.31 -18.58
CA GLU A 108 1.58 -13.73 -19.70
C GLU A 108 0.78 -13.73 -21.00
N ALA A 109 -0.08 -14.74 -21.20
CA ALA A 109 -0.95 -14.80 -22.35
C ALA A 109 -2.01 -13.69 -22.41
N LEU A 110 -2.39 -13.14 -21.25
CA LEU A 110 -3.35 -12.04 -21.13
C LEU A 110 -2.68 -10.67 -21.06
N ASN A 111 -1.37 -10.65 -20.81
CA ASN A 111 -0.61 -9.41 -20.68
C ASN A 111 0.76 -9.54 -21.37
N PRO A 112 0.82 -9.29 -22.70
CA PRO A 112 1.99 -9.58 -23.52
C PRO A 112 3.18 -8.64 -23.29
N GLU A 113 3.03 -7.57 -22.49
CA GLU A 113 4.14 -6.70 -22.18
C GLU A 113 5.22 -7.43 -21.37
N GLU A 114 6.47 -7.36 -21.83
CA GLU A 114 7.61 -8.07 -21.24
C GLU A 114 7.77 -7.81 -19.73
N LYS A 115 7.41 -6.60 -19.27
CA LYS A 115 7.48 -6.23 -17.83
C LYS A 115 6.62 -7.13 -16.93
N TYR A 116 5.57 -7.78 -17.47
CA TYR A 116 4.70 -8.68 -16.71
C TYR A 116 5.13 -10.14 -16.78
N HIS A 117 6.14 -10.47 -17.60
CA HIS A 117 6.61 -11.84 -17.74
C HIS A 117 7.31 -12.32 -16.46
N ALA A 118 6.98 -13.53 -16.05
CA ALA A 118 7.54 -14.20 -14.87
C ALA A 118 7.42 -13.38 -13.56
N VAL A 119 6.47 -12.47 -13.44
CA VAL A 119 6.26 -11.66 -12.22
C VAL A 119 5.92 -12.55 -11.03
N GLU A 120 4.93 -13.42 -11.15
CA GLU A 120 4.55 -14.32 -10.06
C GLU A 120 5.69 -15.26 -9.63
N PRO A 121 6.44 -15.92 -10.53
CA PRO A 121 7.61 -16.69 -10.15
C PRO A 121 8.69 -15.87 -9.44
N ARG A 122 8.94 -14.61 -9.85
CA ARG A 122 9.87 -13.72 -9.14
C ARG A 122 9.34 -13.35 -7.76
N PHE A 123 8.05 -12.98 -7.68
CA PHE A 123 7.41 -12.74 -6.40
C PHE A 123 7.62 -13.92 -5.43
N GLN A 124 7.37 -15.14 -5.86
CA GLN A 124 7.52 -16.34 -5.02
C GLN A 124 8.96 -16.52 -4.54
N ARG A 125 9.97 -16.30 -5.42
CA ARG A 125 11.38 -16.39 -5.02
C ARG A 125 11.78 -15.29 -4.05
N ASN A 126 11.28 -14.07 -4.23
CA ASN A 126 11.51 -12.97 -3.32
C ASN A 126 10.81 -13.19 -1.99
N ALA A 127 9.54 -13.59 -2.02
CA ALA A 127 8.74 -13.87 -0.83
C ALA A 127 9.34 -14.96 0.07
N ALA A 128 9.99 -15.95 -0.52
CA ALA A 128 10.68 -17.01 0.22
C ALA A 128 11.87 -16.51 1.06
N LYS A 129 12.35 -15.28 0.83
CA LYS A 129 13.44 -14.63 1.58
C LYS A 129 12.96 -13.74 2.72
N LEU A 130 11.65 -13.49 2.80
CA LEU A 130 11.05 -12.59 3.78
C LEU A 130 10.79 -13.29 5.12
N ASN A 131 10.92 -12.55 6.21
CA ASN A 131 10.86 -13.06 7.59
C ASN A 131 9.60 -12.58 8.32
N PHE A 132 8.45 -12.57 7.63
CA PHE A 132 7.17 -12.25 8.25
C PHE A 132 6.75 -13.30 9.28
N LYS A 133 5.93 -12.91 10.25
CA LYS A 133 5.28 -13.89 11.15
C LYS A 133 4.41 -14.87 10.38
N SER A 134 3.69 -14.36 9.38
CA SER A 134 2.95 -15.13 8.40
C SER A 134 2.84 -14.36 7.09
N LEU A 135 2.72 -15.07 5.98
CA LEU A 135 2.45 -14.53 4.67
C LEU A 135 1.35 -15.34 3.99
N ARG A 136 0.21 -14.71 3.79
CA ARG A 136 -0.90 -15.25 3.02
C ARG A 136 -0.98 -14.54 1.67
N THR A 137 -0.82 -15.28 0.59
CA THR A 137 -1.00 -14.79 -0.77
C THR A 137 -2.40 -15.11 -1.27
N VAL A 138 -3.04 -14.13 -1.91
CA VAL A 138 -4.37 -14.26 -2.52
C VAL A 138 -4.25 -13.84 -3.97
N LYS A 139 -4.28 -14.82 -4.87
CA LYS A 139 -4.27 -14.57 -6.31
C LYS A 139 -5.67 -14.18 -6.77
N GLY A 140 -5.82 -12.92 -7.17
CA GLY A 140 -7.11 -12.39 -7.64
C GLY A 140 -7.14 -10.88 -7.68
N PHE A 141 -8.19 -10.35 -8.28
CA PHE A 141 -8.45 -8.90 -8.26
C PHE A 141 -8.96 -8.47 -6.89
N SER A 142 -8.42 -7.38 -6.37
CA SER A 142 -8.84 -6.77 -5.10
C SER A 142 -10.34 -6.54 -5.03
N THR A 143 -10.95 -6.08 -6.12
CA THR A 143 -12.39 -5.83 -6.25
C THR A 143 -13.26 -7.07 -5.99
N TYR A 144 -12.73 -8.27 -6.14
CA TYR A 144 -13.42 -9.54 -5.84
C TYR A 144 -13.01 -10.14 -4.49
N GLU A 145 -11.77 -9.92 -4.07
CA GLU A 145 -11.26 -10.55 -2.86
C GLU A 145 -11.55 -9.74 -1.59
N LEU A 146 -11.53 -8.41 -1.67
CA LEU A 146 -11.84 -7.55 -0.51
C LEU A 146 -13.26 -7.74 0.05
N PRO A 147 -14.32 -7.86 -0.78
CA PRO A 147 -15.65 -8.20 -0.27
C PRO A 147 -15.69 -9.48 0.55
N LYS A 148 -15.01 -10.54 0.09
CA LYS A 148 -14.92 -11.83 0.81
C LYS A 148 -14.18 -11.69 2.14
N MET A 149 -13.12 -10.88 2.17
CA MET A 149 -12.38 -10.61 3.40
C MET A 149 -13.21 -9.83 4.41
N LEU A 150 -13.97 -8.83 3.95
CA LEU A 150 -14.89 -8.07 4.80
C LEU A 150 -15.99 -8.97 5.37
N GLU A 151 -16.60 -9.81 4.53
CA GLU A 151 -17.62 -10.79 4.96
C GLU A 151 -17.06 -11.76 6.01
N ALA A 152 -15.82 -12.20 5.84
CA ALA A 152 -15.09 -13.04 6.80
C ALA A 152 -14.67 -12.28 8.08
N GLY A 153 -15.02 -11.01 8.24
CA GLY A 153 -14.71 -10.19 9.41
C GLY A 153 -13.22 -9.86 9.57
N GLN A 154 -12.44 -9.89 8.49
CA GLN A 154 -11.03 -9.54 8.57
C GLN A 154 -10.85 -8.04 8.87
N ALA A 155 -9.79 -7.73 9.62
CA ALA A 155 -9.44 -6.36 9.97
C ALA A 155 -7.91 -6.24 10.10
N PHE A 156 -7.37 -5.09 9.69
CA PHE A 156 -5.94 -4.83 9.55
C PHE A 156 -5.52 -3.59 10.34
N ASP A 157 -4.28 -3.59 10.80
CA ASP A 157 -3.66 -2.44 11.48
C ASP A 157 -3.02 -1.48 10.47
N LEU A 158 -2.51 -2.04 9.37
CA LEU A 158 -1.86 -1.33 8.28
C LEU A 158 -2.37 -1.87 6.95
N ILE A 159 -2.68 -0.97 6.03
CA ILE A 159 -3.10 -1.32 4.66
C ILE A 159 -2.28 -0.48 3.68
N TYR A 160 -1.73 -1.12 2.65
CA TYR A 160 -1.06 -0.47 1.53
C TYR A 160 -1.86 -0.74 0.25
N VAL A 161 -2.25 0.32 -0.44
CA VAL A 161 -3.07 0.24 -1.66
C VAL A 161 -2.21 0.71 -2.84
N ASP A 162 -1.80 -0.22 -3.66
CA ASP A 162 -0.94 -0.04 -4.84
C ASP A 162 -1.38 -1.03 -5.96
N GLY A 163 -2.67 -1.02 -6.25
CA GLY A 163 -3.26 -1.98 -7.20
C GLY A 163 -3.52 -1.37 -8.57
N SER A 164 -4.79 -1.12 -8.87
CA SER A 164 -5.22 -0.52 -10.14
C SER A 164 -5.07 1.00 -10.11
N HIS A 165 -4.75 1.61 -11.27
CA HIS A 165 -4.72 3.06 -11.44
C HIS A 165 -6.03 3.65 -12.00
N THR A 166 -7.08 2.84 -12.14
CA THR A 166 -8.40 3.35 -12.55
C THR A 166 -9.18 3.87 -11.36
N ALA A 167 -9.77 5.08 -11.48
CA ALA A 167 -10.46 5.71 -10.36
C ALA A 167 -11.58 4.85 -9.76
N TRP A 168 -12.29 4.04 -10.56
CA TRP A 168 -13.35 3.19 -10.05
C TRP A 168 -12.81 2.03 -9.19
N ALA A 169 -11.72 1.38 -9.62
CA ALA A 169 -11.13 0.27 -8.88
C ALA A 169 -10.50 0.78 -7.57
N VAL A 170 -9.75 1.89 -7.65
CA VAL A 170 -9.21 2.56 -6.45
C VAL A 170 -10.31 2.93 -5.47
N MET A 171 -11.45 3.48 -5.95
CA MET A 171 -12.58 3.83 -5.08
C MET A 171 -13.17 2.58 -4.39
N VAL A 172 -13.24 1.45 -5.08
CA VAL A 172 -13.69 0.18 -4.50
C VAL A 172 -12.70 -0.28 -3.42
N ASP A 173 -11.40 -0.30 -3.75
CA ASP A 173 -10.36 -0.70 -2.81
C ASP A 173 -10.40 0.18 -1.55
N LEU A 174 -10.43 1.50 -1.69
CA LEU A 174 -10.52 2.44 -0.57
C LEU A 174 -11.76 2.19 0.29
N SER A 175 -12.90 1.90 -0.31
CA SER A 175 -14.16 1.69 0.42
C SER A 175 -14.10 0.43 1.28
N PHE A 176 -13.59 -0.67 0.75
CA PHE A 176 -13.43 -1.92 1.51
C PHE A 176 -12.29 -1.84 2.52
N CYS A 177 -11.16 -1.27 2.14
CA CYS A 177 -10.04 -1.05 3.06
C CYS A 177 -10.44 -0.19 4.25
N ALA A 178 -11.20 0.88 4.01
CA ALA A 178 -11.76 1.72 5.05
C ALA A 178 -12.62 0.95 6.06
N ALA A 179 -13.41 -0.01 5.59
CA ALA A 179 -14.26 -0.83 6.46
C ALA A 179 -13.47 -1.87 7.26
N MET A 180 -12.32 -2.30 6.75
CA MET A 180 -11.45 -3.31 7.37
C MET A 180 -10.31 -2.72 8.18
N LEU A 181 -10.01 -1.44 8.06
CA LEU A 181 -8.94 -0.82 8.85
C LEU A 181 -9.37 -0.71 10.31
N LYS A 182 -8.50 -1.14 11.21
CA LYS A 182 -8.74 -0.99 12.66
C LYS A 182 -8.61 0.45 13.10
N ILE A 183 -9.21 0.74 14.24
CA ILE A 183 -9.09 2.02 14.94
C ILE A 183 -7.60 2.27 15.30
N GLY A 184 -7.02 3.44 14.90
CA GLY A 184 -5.59 3.75 15.04
C GLY A 184 -4.70 3.06 14.02
N GLY A 185 -5.31 2.48 12.99
CA GLY A 185 -4.60 1.92 11.85
C GLY A 185 -4.16 2.99 10.85
N VAL A 186 -3.26 2.62 9.96
CA VAL A 186 -2.76 3.47 8.88
C VAL A 186 -3.10 2.84 7.53
N MET A 187 -3.51 3.66 6.58
CA MET A 187 -3.65 3.28 5.18
C MET A 187 -2.72 4.15 4.33
N VAL A 188 -1.83 3.51 3.62
CA VAL A 188 -0.93 4.13 2.64
C VAL A 188 -1.56 3.97 1.26
N LEU A 189 -1.59 5.04 0.48
CA LEU A 189 -2.12 5.07 -0.88
C LEU A 189 -0.99 5.48 -1.80
N ASP A 190 -0.62 4.58 -2.70
CA ASP A 190 0.41 4.85 -3.70
C ASP A 190 -0.17 5.57 -4.92
N ASP A 191 0.70 6.07 -5.76
CA ASP A 191 0.36 6.67 -7.07
C ASP A 191 -0.63 7.85 -7.03
N TYR A 192 -0.70 8.58 -5.91
CA TYR A 192 -1.66 9.68 -5.75
C TYR A 192 -1.63 10.68 -6.91
N TRP A 193 -0.46 10.94 -7.51
CA TRP A 193 -0.32 11.91 -8.59
C TRP A 193 -0.73 11.41 -9.97
N HIS A 194 -1.17 10.16 -10.10
CA HIS A 194 -1.72 9.66 -11.35
C HIS A 194 -3.10 10.28 -11.62
N HIS A 195 -3.12 11.25 -12.54
CA HIS A 195 -4.33 11.96 -12.95
C HIS A 195 -5.19 11.15 -13.91
N GLU A 196 -4.55 10.36 -14.77
CA GLU A 196 -5.18 9.52 -15.78
C GLU A 196 -4.78 8.06 -15.59
N SER A 197 -5.72 7.17 -15.83
CA SER A 197 -5.44 5.74 -15.85
C SER A 197 -4.78 5.31 -17.17
N GLU A 198 -4.07 4.21 -17.15
CA GLU A 198 -3.39 3.62 -18.32
C GLU A 198 -4.34 3.28 -19.48
N ILE A 199 -5.60 3.05 -19.18
CA ILE A 199 -6.66 2.78 -20.18
C ILE A 199 -7.45 4.03 -20.59
N GLY A 200 -7.00 5.21 -20.13
CA GLY A 200 -7.69 6.48 -20.29
C GLY A 200 -8.78 6.72 -19.23
N GLY A 201 -9.14 7.97 -19.02
CA GLY A 201 -10.10 8.38 -18.02
C GLY A 201 -9.49 8.67 -16.64
N PRO A 202 -10.33 8.91 -15.61
CA PRO A 202 -9.88 9.32 -14.29
C PRO A 202 -8.96 8.28 -13.61
N GLY A 203 -7.86 8.77 -13.03
CA GLY A 203 -6.87 7.97 -12.32
C GLY A 203 -7.01 8.00 -10.79
N VAL A 204 -5.92 7.60 -10.10
CA VAL A 204 -5.85 7.45 -8.65
C VAL A 204 -6.25 8.73 -7.92
N LYS A 205 -5.69 9.89 -8.36
CA LYS A 205 -5.94 11.18 -7.72
C LYS A 205 -7.43 11.49 -7.58
N GLN A 206 -8.21 11.28 -8.64
CA GLN A 206 -9.65 11.57 -8.60
C GLN A 206 -10.41 10.68 -7.63
N ALA A 207 -10.01 9.41 -7.50
CA ALA A 207 -10.60 8.50 -6.53
C ALA A 207 -10.28 8.94 -5.09
N VAL A 208 -9.01 9.21 -4.80
CA VAL A 208 -8.56 9.62 -3.47
C VAL A 208 -9.21 10.94 -3.05
N ASP A 209 -9.23 11.95 -3.91
CA ASP A 209 -9.84 13.25 -3.63
C ASP A 209 -11.34 13.12 -3.31
N ARG A 210 -12.07 12.29 -4.06
CA ARG A 210 -13.51 12.06 -3.84
C ARG A 210 -13.77 11.26 -2.58
N PHE A 211 -13.00 10.20 -2.36
CA PHE A 211 -13.09 9.40 -1.15
C PHE A 211 -12.83 10.27 0.08
N HIS A 212 -11.73 11.02 0.08
CA HIS A 212 -11.41 11.92 1.16
C HIS A 212 -12.50 12.98 1.37
N GLY A 213 -12.97 13.64 0.32
CA GLY A 213 -14.05 14.62 0.41
C GLY A 213 -15.31 14.08 1.09
N ALA A 214 -15.66 12.81 0.83
CA ALA A 214 -16.81 12.14 1.44
C ALA A 214 -16.57 11.73 2.90
N PHE A 215 -15.35 11.32 3.23
CA PHE A 215 -15.03 10.67 4.51
C PHE A 215 -14.09 11.48 5.43
N ARG A 216 -13.79 12.74 5.11
CA ARG A 216 -12.87 13.62 5.85
C ARG A 216 -13.11 13.77 7.36
N LYS A 217 -14.28 13.41 7.86
CA LYS A 217 -14.59 13.39 9.29
C LYS A 217 -13.98 12.20 10.02
N TYR A 218 -13.56 11.21 9.27
CA TYR A 218 -13.10 9.92 9.78
C TYR A 218 -11.63 9.66 9.49
N PHE A 219 -11.02 10.45 8.59
CA PHE A 219 -9.65 10.30 8.14
C PHE A 219 -8.90 11.62 8.21
N GLU A 220 -7.69 11.57 8.66
CA GLU A 220 -6.73 12.67 8.64
C GLU A 220 -5.56 12.33 7.71
N ILE A 221 -4.94 13.27 6.95
CA ILE A 221 -3.69 13.04 6.19
C ILE A 221 -2.50 13.27 7.11
N GLU A 222 -1.61 12.29 7.19
CA GLU A 222 -0.36 12.41 7.94
C GLU A 222 0.80 12.90 7.09
N ALA A 223 0.88 12.44 5.85
CA ALA A 223 1.92 12.82 4.90
C ALA A 223 1.39 12.73 3.48
N VAL A 224 1.97 13.53 2.58
CA VAL A 224 1.76 13.49 1.13
C VAL A 224 3.13 13.54 0.47
N TYR A 225 3.38 12.72 -0.53
CA TYR A 225 4.63 12.63 -1.27
C TYR A 225 4.39 12.38 -2.75
#